data_81966bb6d9aad508d942956a6841cf8d
#
_entry.id   81966bb6d9aad508d942956a6841cf8d
#
_cell.length_a   1.000
_cell.length_b   1.000
_cell.length_c   1.000
_cell.angle_alpha   90.00
_cell.angle_beta   90.00
_cell.angle_gamma   90.00
#
_symmetry.space_group_name_H-M   'P 1'
#
loop_
_entity.id
_entity.type
_entity.pdbx_description
1 polymer ?
#
loop_
_entity_poly.entity_id
_entity_poly.type
_entity_poly.pdbx_seq_one_letter_code
_entity_poly.pdbx_strand_id
1 'polypeptide(L)'
;AERIQPRDFICLIGGWCQKVIADAFPDNIAVEYGIGYTGPFSKYRVFESYAHMHYVHGFQQDDNGNFYDTVIPNYYDKEEFPFAEKTDDYYLFVGRLIDRKGWRIAQEVSEKLGKRLLVAGQGEFTGYGEHLGAVGVKERGELRSKAKAVFVPTTYLEPFGGVHAEALLCGTPVITTNFGVFTETVVSGENGYRC
;
A
#
# COMPACT_ATOMS: atom_id res chain seq x y z
N ALA A 1 4.30 -8.43 -30.98
CA ALA A 1 4.97 -9.69 -31.33
C ALA A 1 6.33 -9.46 -31.99
N GLU A 2 6.45 -8.54 -32.93
CA GLU A 2 7.70 -8.30 -33.68
C GLU A 2 8.89 -7.78 -32.85
N ARG A 3 8.66 -7.34 -31.61
CA ARG A 3 9.71 -6.80 -30.74
C ARG A 3 10.27 -7.80 -29.72
N ILE A 4 9.53 -8.89 -29.47
CA ILE A 4 9.94 -9.89 -28.47
C ILE A 4 10.94 -10.84 -29.10
N GLN A 5 12.09 -10.99 -28.46
CA GLN A 5 13.17 -11.86 -28.87
C GLN A 5 13.22 -13.10 -27.97
N PRO A 6 13.77 -14.22 -28.43
CA PRO A 6 14.10 -15.35 -27.54
C PRO A 6 14.95 -14.87 -26.37
N ARG A 7 14.65 -15.32 -25.14
CA ARG A 7 15.29 -14.94 -23.88
C ARG A 7 14.86 -13.58 -23.28
N ASP A 8 13.95 -12.84 -23.92
CA ASP A 8 13.33 -11.68 -23.26
C ASP A 8 12.43 -12.16 -22.12
N PHE A 9 12.30 -11.33 -21.09
CA PHE A 9 11.33 -11.55 -20.01
C PHE A 9 10.01 -10.91 -20.35
N ILE A 10 8.92 -11.63 -20.05
CA ILE A 10 7.56 -11.11 -20.12
C ILE A 10 7.16 -10.67 -18.70
N CYS A 11 7.28 -9.37 -18.43
CA CYS A 11 6.95 -8.81 -17.12
C CYS A 11 5.47 -8.46 -17.03
N LEU A 12 4.75 -9.08 -16.09
CA LEU A 12 3.30 -8.98 -15.91
C LEU A 12 3.00 -8.36 -14.54
N ILE A 13 2.09 -7.39 -14.51
CA ILE A 13 1.69 -6.69 -13.27
C ILE A 13 0.18 -6.78 -13.02
N GLY A 14 -0.61 -7.19 -14.01
CA GLY A 14 -2.07 -7.17 -13.97
C GLY A 14 -2.73 -8.50 -13.61
N GLY A 15 -1.98 -9.53 -13.23
CA GLY A 15 -2.53 -10.85 -12.87
C GLY A 15 -3.19 -11.57 -14.03
N TRP A 16 -4.24 -12.34 -13.72
CA TRP A 16 -4.93 -13.23 -14.65
C TRP A 16 -5.40 -12.60 -15.97
N CYS A 17 -5.73 -11.30 -15.98
CA CYS A 17 -6.12 -10.63 -17.22
C CYS A 17 -4.98 -10.52 -18.24
N GLN A 18 -3.74 -10.65 -17.79
CA GLN A 18 -2.53 -10.64 -18.64
C GLN A 18 -2.02 -12.05 -18.95
N LYS A 19 -2.66 -13.11 -18.46
CA LYS A 19 -2.26 -14.49 -18.76
C LYS A 19 -2.19 -14.77 -20.26
N VAL A 20 -3.10 -14.21 -21.03
CA VAL A 20 -3.12 -14.34 -22.50
C VAL A 20 -1.81 -13.83 -23.14
N ILE A 21 -1.13 -12.89 -22.53
CA ILE A 21 0.16 -12.38 -23.01
C ILE A 21 1.25 -13.43 -22.75
N ALA A 22 1.30 -14.01 -21.56
CA ALA A 22 2.25 -15.08 -21.23
C ALA A 22 2.06 -16.30 -22.12
N ASP A 23 0.80 -16.72 -22.33
CA ASP A 23 0.45 -17.87 -23.16
C ASP A 23 0.81 -17.68 -24.66
N ALA A 24 0.87 -16.42 -25.12
CA ALA A 24 1.28 -16.11 -26.50
C ALA A 24 2.79 -16.24 -26.73
N PHE A 25 3.61 -16.34 -25.67
CA PHE A 25 5.07 -16.42 -25.73
C PHE A 25 5.61 -17.51 -24.80
N PRO A 26 5.28 -18.80 -25.08
CA PRO A 26 5.56 -19.91 -24.18
C PRO A 26 7.08 -20.18 -24.01
N ASP A 27 7.90 -19.75 -24.95
CA ASP A 27 9.36 -19.90 -24.93
C ASP A 27 10.07 -18.81 -24.12
N ASN A 28 9.34 -17.79 -23.67
CA ASN A 28 9.87 -16.69 -22.87
C ASN A 28 9.55 -16.91 -21.37
N ILE A 29 10.40 -16.35 -20.53
CA ILE A 29 10.17 -16.40 -19.08
C ILE A 29 9.14 -15.34 -18.70
N ALA A 30 7.95 -15.79 -18.26
CA ALA A 30 6.94 -14.91 -17.71
C ALA A 30 7.17 -14.70 -16.20
N VAL A 31 7.27 -13.44 -15.78
CA VAL A 31 7.44 -13.04 -14.38
C VAL A 31 6.26 -12.16 -13.99
N GLU A 32 5.48 -12.58 -12.99
CA GLU A 32 4.53 -11.67 -12.34
C GLU A 32 5.24 -10.89 -11.23
N TYR A 33 5.10 -9.58 -11.25
CA TYR A 33 5.69 -8.69 -10.24
C TYR A 33 4.69 -7.66 -9.71
N GLY A 34 5.02 -7.07 -8.55
CA GLY A 34 4.09 -6.18 -7.87
C GLY A 34 2.78 -6.92 -7.50
N ILE A 35 2.92 -8.17 -7.04
CA ILE A 35 1.74 -9.01 -6.75
C ILE A 35 1.08 -8.51 -5.47
N GLY A 36 -0.05 -7.80 -5.65
CA GLY A 36 -0.96 -7.36 -4.61
C GLY A 36 -2.36 -7.98 -4.75
N TYR A 37 -2.47 -9.17 -5.33
CA TYR A 37 -3.71 -9.90 -5.63
C TYR A 37 -3.55 -11.39 -5.32
N THR A 38 -4.67 -12.15 -5.25
CA THR A 38 -4.69 -13.53 -4.74
C THR A 38 -4.53 -14.62 -5.80
N GLY A 39 -4.53 -14.27 -7.07
CA GLY A 39 -4.51 -15.25 -8.18
C GLY A 39 -3.29 -15.13 -9.09
N PRO A 40 -2.04 -15.19 -8.59
CA PRO A 40 -0.89 -15.29 -9.47
C PRO A 40 -0.88 -16.66 -10.17
N PHE A 41 -0.45 -16.66 -11.42
CA PHE A 41 -0.44 -17.86 -12.27
C PHE A 41 0.94 -18.24 -12.79
N SER A 42 1.89 -17.28 -12.76
CA SER A 42 3.25 -17.51 -13.26
C SER A 42 4.07 -18.40 -12.32
N LYS A 43 5.07 -19.06 -12.88
CA LYS A 43 6.07 -19.79 -12.10
C LYS A 43 7.01 -18.87 -11.33
N TYR A 44 7.32 -17.70 -11.88
CA TYR A 44 8.21 -16.70 -11.29
C TYR A 44 7.37 -15.56 -10.75
N ARG A 45 7.38 -15.36 -9.43
CA ARG A 45 6.47 -14.44 -8.75
C ARG A 45 7.24 -13.50 -7.82
N VAL A 46 6.93 -12.21 -7.92
CA VAL A 46 7.51 -11.16 -7.07
C VAL A 46 6.40 -10.47 -6.32
N PHE A 47 6.35 -10.69 -5.03
CA PHE A 47 5.35 -10.12 -4.11
C PHE A 47 5.82 -8.79 -3.53
N GLU A 48 4.88 -7.97 -3.09
CA GLU A 48 5.15 -6.67 -2.49
C GLU A 48 5.55 -6.76 -1.01
N SER A 49 5.16 -7.84 -0.30
CA SER A 49 5.50 -8.10 1.10
C SER A 49 5.45 -9.59 1.43
N TYR A 50 6.13 -10.01 2.50
CA TYR A 50 6.05 -11.38 3.01
C TYR A 50 4.65 -11.71 3.52
N ALA A 51 3.99 -10.77 4.20
CA ALA A 51 2.62 -10.96 4.66
C ALA A 51 1.67 -11.27 3.51
N HIS A 52 1.79 -10.56 2.38
CA HIS A 52 0.97 -10.83 1.20
C HIS A 52 1.34 -12.15 0.53
N MET A 53 2.62 -12.47 0.42
CA MET A 53 3.09 -13.75 -0.11
C MET A 53 2.50 -14.93 0.68
N HIS A 54 2.62 -14.92 2.01
CA HIS A 54 2.10 -15.97 2.86
C HIS A 54 0.56 -16.05 2.81
N TYR A 55 -0.11 -14.88 2.71
CA TYR A 55 -1.57 -14.85 2.51
C TYR A 55 -1.98 -15.54 1.20
N VAL A 56 -1.27 -15.27 0.12
CA VAL A 56 -1.54 -15.91 -1.19
C VAL A 56 -1.28 -17.40 -1.15
N HIS A 57 -0.18 -17.85 -0.52
CA HIS A 57 0.09 -19.29 -0.32
C HIS A 57 -1.05 -19.94 0.45
N GLY A 58 -1.48 -19.36 1.57
CA GLY A 58 -2.61 -19.88 2.34
C GLY A 58 -3.93 -19.89 1.56
N PHE A 59 -4.19 -18.85 0.77
CA PHE A 59 -5.37 -18.76 -0.08
C PHE A 59 -5.38 -19.82 -1.18
N GLN A 60 -4.22 -20.12 -1.76
CA GLN A 60 -4.03 -21.15 -2.79
C GLN A 60 -3.87 -22.56 -2.21
N GLN A 61 -3.86 -22.70 -0.89
CA GLN A 61 -3.58 -23.97 -0.18
C GLN A 61 -2.23 -24.58 -0.58
N ASP A 62 -1.24 -23.70 -0.80
CA ASP A 62 0.14 -24.09 -1.13
C ASP A 62 0.99 -24.03 0.14
N ASP A 63 1.10 -25.16 0.83
CA ASP A 63 1.84 -25.30 2.09
C ASP A 63 3.35 -25.49 1.90
N ASN A 64 3.79 -25.77 0.68
CA ASN A 64 5.20 -25.98 0.36
C ASN A 64 5.89 -24.71 -0.18
N GLY A 65 5.11 -23.73 -0.57
CA GLY A 65 5.59 -22.54 -1.26
C GLY A 65 6.16 -22.82 -2.65
N ASN A 66 6.74 -21.80 -3.27
CA ASN A 66 7.37 -21.91 -4.57
C ASN A 66 8.81 -21.36 -4.50
N PHE A 67 9.77 -22.16 -4.93
CA PHE A 67 11.19 -21.79 -4.92
C PHE A 67 11.49 -20.47 -5.66
N TYR A 68 10.69 -20.13 -6.65
CA TYR A 68 10.86 -18.92 -7.46
C TYR A 68 10.04 -17.73 -6.96
N ASP A 69 9.45 -17.82 -5.77
CA ASP A 69 8.80 -16.69 -5.11
C ASP A 69 9.85 -15.84 -4.42
N THR A 70 9.68 -14.54 -4.55
CA THR A 70 10.51 -13.56 -3.84
C THR A 70 9.69 -12.36 -3.44
N VAL A 71 10.23 -11.57 -2.52
CA VAL A 71 9.62 -10.31 -2.11
C VAL A 71 10.55 -9.17 -2.51
N ILE A 72 10.01 -8.24 -3.30
CA ILE A 72 10.66 -6.98 -3.64
C ILE A 72 9.62 -5.88 -3.39
N PRO A 73 9.77 -5.11 -2.30
CA PRO A 73 8.87 -4.00 -2.00
C PRO A 73 8.85 -2.94 -3.10
N ASN A 74 7.77 -2.16 -3.15
CA ASN A 74 7.67 -1.05 -4.09
C ASN A 74 8.75 0.00 -3.80
N TYR A 75 9.32 0.53 -4.87
CA TYR A 75 10.32 1.59 -4.81
C TYR A 75 9.67 2.97 -4.72
N TYR A 76 10.29 3.83 -3.94
CA TYR A 76 9.98 5.26 -3.84
C TYR A 76 11.26 6.08 -3.92
N ASP A 77 11.25 7.14 -4.70
CA ASP A 77 12.34 8.12 -4.65
C ASP A 77 12.13 9.04 -3.44
N LYS A 78 13.04 8.96 -2.48
CA LYS A 78 12.97 9.75 -1.25
C LYS A 78 12.95 11.26 -1.49
N GLU A 79 13.51 11.73 -2.59
CA GLU A 79 13.54 13.15 -2.96
C GLU A 79 12.14 13.72 -3.24
N GLU A 80 11.15 12.85 -3.50
CA GLU A 80 9.75 13.25 -3.71
C GLU A 80 8.97 13.48 -2.40
N PHE A 81 9.57 13.14 -1.24
CA PHE A 81 8.88 13.18 0.06
C PHE A 81 9.50 14.24 0.97
N PRO A 82 8.82 15.40 1.15
CA PRO A 82 9.32 16.46 1.98
C PRO A 82 9.31 16.05 3.45
N PHE A 83 10.35 16.41 4.18
CA PHE A 83 10.42 16.31 5.63
C PHE A 83 10.15 17.69 6.27
N ALA A 84 9.39 17.72 7.37
CA ALA A 84 9.17 18.93 8.15
C ALA A 84 9.61 18.70 9.61
N GLU A 85 10.46 19.60 10.13
CA GLU A 85 10.92 19.54 11.54
C GLU A 85 9.79 19.79 12.55
N LYS A 86 8.75 20.51 12.13
CA LYS A 86 7.61 20.86 12.97
C LYS A 86 6.33 20.35 12.37
N THR A 87 5.52 19.72 13.19
CA THR A 87 4.18 19.29 12.82
C THR A 87 3.14 20.35 13.17
N ASP A 88 2.10 20.42 12.37
CA ASP A 88 0.88 21.18 12.67
C ASP A 88 -0.05 20.34 13.58
N ASP A 89 -1.09 20.97 14.14
CA ASP A 89 -1.99 20.28 15.08
C ASP A 89 -3.15 19.57 14.36
N TYR A 90 -2.81 18.58 13.53
CA TYR A 90 -3.81 17.71 12.89
C TYR A 90 -3.30 16.28 12.68
N TYR A 91 -4.26 15.36 12.57
CA TYR A 91 -4.09 14.01 12.07
C TYR A 91 -4.57 13.96 10.62
N LEU A 92 -4.04 13.04 9.83
CA LEU A 92 -4.32 12.97 8.41
C LEU A 92 -4.81 11.55 8.01
N PHE A 93 -5.84 11.50 7.21
CA PHE A 93 -6.20 10.31 6.42
C PHE A 93 -6.01 10.63 4.93
N VAL A 94 -5.33 9.73 4.20
CA VAL A 94 -5.16 9.84 2.75
C VAL A 94 -5.63 8.56 2.08
N GLY A 95 -6.59 8.66 1.16
CA GLY A 95 -7.05 7.51 0.41
C GLY A 95 -8.47 7.66 -0.13
N ARG A 96 -8.91 6.73 -0.95
CA ARG A 96 -10.30 6.67 -1.39
C ARG A 96 -11.22 6.47 -0.19
N LEU A 97 -12.35 7.19 -0.16
CA LEU A 97 -13.34 7.12 0.92
C LEU A 97 -14.27 5.90 0.72
N ILE A 98 -13.68 4.72 0.80
CA ILE A 98 -14.38 3.43 0.76
C ILE A 98 -14.18 2.69 2.08
N ASP A 99 -15.14 1.90 2.51
CA ASP A 99 -15.19 1.30 3.85
C ASP A 99 -13.93 0.52 4.19
N ARG A 100 -13.43 -0.30 3.27
CA ARG A 100 -12.23 -1.11 3.52
C ARG A 100 -10.95 -0.30 3.76
N LYS A 101 -10.90 1.00 3.43
CA LYS A 101 -9.78 1.89 3.76
C LYS A 101 -9.85 2.43 5.18
N GLY A 102 -10.99 2.24 5.85
CA GLY A 102 -11.14 2.53 7.28
C GLY A 102 -11.23 4.02 7.63
N TRP A 103 -11.56 4.90 6.69
CA TRP A 103 -11.62 6.34 6.93
C TRP A 103 -12.59 6.73 8.06
N ARG A 104 -13.70 5.96 8.22
CA ARG A 104 -14.66 6.16 9.30
C ARG A 104 -14.07 5.85 10.68
N ILE A 105 -13.12 4.91 10.76
CA ILE A 105 -12.38 4.61 11.99
C ILE A 105 -11.53 5.84 12.38
N ALA A 106 -10.83 6.43 11.41
CA ALA A 106 -10.06 7.65 11.65
C ALA A 106 -10.94 8.81 12.14
N GLN A 107 -12.15 8.97 11.57
CA GLN A 107 -13.14 9.95 12.04
C GLN A 107 -13.58 9.71 13.48
N GLU A 108 -14.06 8.50 13.76
CA GLU A 108 -14.58 8.13 15.08
C GLU A 108 -13.54 8.33 16.19
N VAL A 109 -12.31 7.89 15.95
CA VAL A 109 -11.21 8.08 16.91
C VAL A 109 -10.91 9.56 17.11
N SER A 110 -10.81 10.34 16.02
CA SER A 110 -10.48 11.77 16.09
C SER A 110 -11.58 12.56 16.78
N GLU A 111 -12.86 12.26 16.51
CA GLU A 111 -14.01 12.88 17.15
C GLU A 111 -14.05 12.59 18.66
N LYS A 112 -13.91 11.32 19.07
CA LYS A 112 -13.87 10.92 20.48
C LYS A 112 -12.76 11.60 21.27
N LEU A 113 -11.63 11.84 20.63
CA LEU A 113 -10.47 12.48 21.26
C LEU A 113 -10.44 14.01 21.08
N GLY A 114 -11.40 14.60 20.37
CA GLY A 114 -11.43 16.04 20.05
C GLY A 114 -10.20 16.50 19.26
N LYS A 115 -9.69 15.66 18.34
CA LYS A 115 -8.50 15.94 17.54
C LYS A 115 -8.86 16.34 16.12
N ARG A 116 -8.21 17.37 15.61
CA ARG A 116 -8.42 17.83 14.23
C ARG A 116 -8.00 16.72 13.25
N LEU A 117 -8.89 16.37 12.32
CA LEU A 117 -8.66 15.39 11.25
C LEU A 117 -8.80 16.05 9.89
N LEU A 118 -7.78 15.94 9.06
CA LEU A 118 -7.84 16.24 7.64
C LEU A 118 -8.03 14.93 6.86
N VAL A 119 -8.92 14.97 5.87
CA VAL A 119 -9.24 13.81 5.05
C VAL A 119 -9.03 14.15 3.59
N ALA A 120 -8.03 13.56 2.96
CA ALA A 120 -7.68 13.78 1.57
C ALA A 120 -7.99 12.53 0.73
N GLY A 121 -8.87 12.67 -0.26
CA GLY A 121 -9.22 11.58 -1.16
C GLY A 121 -10.57 11.75 -1.83
N GLN A 122 -10.79 10.90 -2.84
CA GLN A 122 -12.06 10.88 -3.57
C GLN A 122 -13.10 10.02 -2.85
N GLY A 123 -14.34 10.45 -2.90
CA GLY A 123 -15.51 9.76 -2.36
C GLY A 123 -16.46 10.71 -1.67
N GLU A 124 -17.62 10.20 -1.26
CA GLU A 124 -18.58 10.95 -0.46
C GLU A 124 -18.10 11.04 0.98
N PHE A 125 -18.01 12.25 1.49
CA PHE A 125 -17.59 12.53 2.86
C PHE A 125 -18.77 13.04 3.70
N THR A 126 -18.91 12.45 4.86
CA THR A 126 -19.90 12.90 5.87
C THR A 126 -19.30 12.67 7.25
N GLY A 127 -19.70 13.49 8.22
CA GLY A 127 -19.27 13.33 9.62
C GLY A 127 -18.07 14.20 9.99
N TYR A 128 -17.30 13.76 10.97
CA TYR A 128 -16.23 14.54 11.59
C TYR A 128 -15.00 14.67 10.72
N GLY A 129 -14.38 15.87 10.71
CA GLY A 129 -13.14 16.17 10.01
C GLY A 129 -13.34 17.18 8.88
N GLU A 130 -12.24 17.56 8.26
CA GLU A 130 -12.18 18.49 7.13
C GLU A 130 -11.82 17.71 5.85
N HIS A 131 -12.75 17.67 4.89
CA HIS A 131 -12.54 16.99 3.62
C HIS A 131 -11.89 17.92 2.60
N LEU A 132 -10.70 17.54 2.15
CA LEU A 132 -9.91 18.31 1.18
C LEU A 132 -10.18 17.91 -0.27
N GLY A 133 -10.97 16.84 -0.48
CA GLY A 133 -11.15 16.26 -1.82
C GLY A 133 -9.89 15.55 -2.33
N ALA A 134 -9.78 15.42 -3.65
CA ALA A 134 -8.60 14.86 -4.29
C ALA A 134 -7.45 15.88 -4.30
N VAL A 135 -6.33 15.53 -3.72
CA VAL A 135 -5.13 16.37 -3.65
C VAL A 135 -4.00 15.85 -4.56
N GLY A 136 -3.21 16.75 -5.11
CA GLY A 136 -2.07 16.43 -5.96
C GLY A 136 -0.90 15.80 -5.20
N VAL A 137 0.08 15.26 -5.91
CA VAL A 137 1.23 14.55 -5.31
C VAL A 137 2.02 15.47 -4.36
N LYS A 138 2.35 16.69 -4.80
CA LYS A 138 3.08 17.66 -3.99
C LYS A 138 2.32 18.05 -2.73
N GLU A 139 1.03 18.37 -2.86
CA GLU A 139 0.18 18.73 -1.74
C GLU A 139 0.03 17.59 -0.73
N ARG A 140 -0.10 16.34 -1.21
CA ARG A 140 -0.10 15.15 -0.33
C ARG A 140 1.20 15.01 0.47
N GLY A 141 2.34 15.29 -0.15
CA GLY A 141 3.63 15.30 0.52
C GLY A 141 3.69 16.35 1.64
N GLU A 142 3.26 17.58 1.34
CA GLU A 142 3.20 18.67 2.32
C GLU A 142 2.23 18.37 3.48
N LEU A 143 1.06 17.82 3.18
CA LEU A 143 0.10 17.42 4.21
C LEU A 143 0.64 16.31 5.11
N ARG A 144 1.34 15.32 4.54
CA ARG A 144 1.94 14.24 5.33
C ARG A 144 3.06 14.76 6.23
N SER A 145 3.99 15.52 5.68
CA SER A 145 5.17 16.00 6.43
C SER A 145 4.81 16.84 7.65
N LYS A 146 3.65 17.51 7.63
CA LYS A 146 3.18 18.37 8.72
C LYS A 146 2.18 17.71 9.66
N ALA A 147 1.65 16.53 9.33
CA ALA A 147 0.71 15.83 10.20
C ALA A 147 1.38 15.27 11.46
N LYS A 148 0.66 15.23 12.58
CA LYS A 148 1.11 14.53 13.80
C LYS A 148 1.23 13.03 13.60
N ALA A 149 0.30 12.45 12.86
CA ALA A 149 0.35 11.08 12.38
C ALA A 149 -0.62 10.90 11.20
N VAL A 150 -0.37 9.85 10.41
CA VAL A 150 -1.25 9.44 9.31
C VAL A 150 -2.00 8.17 9.71
N PHE A 151 -3.32 8.23 9.62
CA PHE A 151 -4.18 7.06 9.83
C PHE A 151 -4.20 6.17 8.58
N VAL A 152 -3.91 4.88 8.77
CA VAL A 152 -4.02 3.84 7.73
C VAL A 152 -4.76 2.60 8.32
N PRO A 153 -6.00 2.76 8.80
CA PRO A 153 -6.73 1.71 9.52
C PRO A 153 -7.49 0.81 8.54
N THR A 154 -6.80 0.26 7.55
CA THR A 154 -7.41 -0.60 6.53
C THR A 154 -8.00 -1.86 7.15
N THR A 155 -9.17 -2.30 6.67
CA THR A 155 -9.86 -3.51 7.13
C THR A 155 -9.65 -4.71 6.21
N TYR A 156 -8.69 -4.63 5.30
CA TYR A 156 -8.24 -5.74 4.44
C TYR A 156 -6.72 -5.89 4.56
N LEU A 157 -6.23 -7.05 4.17
CA LEU A 157 -4.79 -7.28 4.15
C LEU A 157 -4.13 -6.42 3.07
N GLU A 158 -3.43 -5.38 3.51
CA GLU A 158 -2.74 -4.45 2.61
C GLU A 158 -1.47 -5.13 2.07
N PRO A 159 -1.32 -5.28 0.76
CA PRO A 159 -0.14 -5.95 0.19
C PRO A 159 1.16 -5.19 0.41
N PHE A 160 1.14 -3.87 0.17
CA PHE A 160 2.26 -2.96 0.43
C PHE A 160 1.84 -1.70 1.19
N GLY A 161 0.74 -1.06 0.78
CA GLY A 161 0.22 0.12 1.47
C GLY A 161 1.03 1.39 1.20
N GLY A 162 1.06 1.87 -0.03
CA GLY A 162 1.81 3.07 -0.41
C GLY A 162 1.64 4.26 0.53
N VAL A 163 0.42 4.48 1.07
CA VAL A 163 0.12 5.62 1.96
C VAL A 163 0.98 5.63 3.22
N HIS A 164 1.19 4.45 3.87
CA HIS A 164 2.01 4.40 5.07
C HIS A 164 3.50 4.58 4.74
N ALA A 165 3.97 3.97 3.66
CA ALA A 165 5.35 4.11 3.21
C ALA A 165 5.69 5.58 2.88
N GLU A 166 4.82 6.26 2.15
CA GLU A 166 4.95 7.67 1.83
C GLU A 166 4.93 8.57 3.08
N ALA A 167 4.11 8.24 4.10
CA ALA A 167 4.10 8.96 5.37
C ALA A 167 5.42 8.79 6.14
N LEU A 168 5.92 7.55 6.22
CA LEU A 168 7.21 7.26 6.86
C LEU A 168 8.39 7.92 6.14
N LEU A 169 8.36 8.01 4.81
CA LEU A 169 9.36 8.75 4.03
C LEU A 169 9.31 10.26 4.29
N CYS A 170 8.14 10.81 4.63
CA CYS A 170 8.00 12.19 5.11
C CYS A 170 8.43 12.38 6.58
N GLY A 171 8.88 11.34 7.28
CA GLY A 171 9.20 11.37 8.71
C GLY A 171 7.97 11.39 9.62
N THR A 172 6.78 11.09 9.10
CA THR A 172 5.53 11.15 9.85
C THR A 172 5.11 9.77 10.34
N PRO A 173 4.86 9.58 11.66
CA PRO A 173 4.43 8.30 12.18
C PRO A 173 3.05 7.90 11.67
N VAL A 174 2.80 6.59 11.64
CA VAL A 174 1.53 6.04 11.16
C VAL A 174 0.75 5.31 12.26
N ILE A 175 -0.57 5.32 12.15
CA ILE A 175 -1.48 4.55 13.02
C ILE A 175 -2.21 3.56 12.11
N THR A 176 -1.92 2.27 12.29
CA THR A 176 -2.35 1.21 11.36
C THR A 176 -3.06 0.08 12.11
N THR A 177 -3.72 -0.79 11.36
CA THR A 177 -4.14 -2.11 11.87
C THR A 177 -2.94 -3.03 12.06
N ASN A 178 -3.09 -4.08 12.88
CA ASN A 178 -1.99 -4.98 13.24
C ASN A 178 -1.96 -6.24 12.36
N PHE A 179 -2.05 -6.09 11.05
CA PHE A 179 -1.94 -7.20 10.09
C PHE A 179 -1.46 -6.71 8.71
N GLY A 180 -1.19 -7.65 7.81
CA GLY A 180 -0.65 -7.35 6.48
C GLY A 180 0.77 -6.77 6.56
N VAL A 181 1.14 -5.98 5.58
CA VAL A 181 2.47 -5.35 5.48
C VAL A 181 2.85 -4.52 6.71
N PHE A 182 1.88 -4.02 7.46
CA PHE A 182 2.18 -3.20 8.65
C PHE A 182 2.93 -3.97 9.72
N THR A 183 2.78 -5.31 9.77
CA THR A 183 3.56 -6.16 10.68
C THR A 183 5.04 -6.22 10.34
N GLU A 184 5.41 -5.90 9.11
CA GLU A 184 6.80 -5.88 8.63
C GLU A 184 7.41 -4.48 8.71
N THR A 185 6.61 -3.43 8.55
CA THR A 185 7.10 -2.06 8.30
C THR A 185 6.85 -1.09 9.44
N VAL A 186 5.91 -1.39 10.34
CA VAL A 186 5.57 -0.51 11.46
C VAL A 186 6.02 -1.13 12.78
N VAL A 187 6.94 -0.44 13.46
CA VAL A 187 7.42 -0.78 14.80
C VAL A 187 6.74 0.14 15.80
N SER A 188 5.83 -0.43 16.62
CA SER A 188 5.06 0.34 17.59
C SER A 188 5.95 1.04 18.60
N GLY A 189 5.77 2.37 18.72
CA GLY A 189 6.58 3.24 19.58
C GLY A 189 7.83 3.82 18.91
N GLU A 190 8.17 3.41 17.69
CA GLU A 190 9.30 3.94 16.94
C GLU A 190 8.84 4.80 15.73
N ASN A 191 8.18 4.17 14.77
CA ASN A 191 7.74 4.86 13.56
C ASN A 191 6.21 4.88 13.39
N GLY A 192 5.46 4.41 14.39
CA GLY A 192 4.01 4.41 14.40
C GLY A 192 3.43 3.55 15.50
N TYR A 193 2.16 3.22 15.36
CA TYR A 193 1.47 2.27 16.24
C TYR A 193 0.58 1.34 15.42
N ARG A 194 0.61 0.06 15.76
CA ARG A 194 -0.30 -0.97 15.25
C ARG A 194 -1.36 -1.26 16.31
N CYS A 195 -2.63 -1.12 15.94
CA CYS A 195 -3.79 -1.28 16.83
C CYS A 195 -4.68 -2.45 16.39
#